data_554bfa984de0c0b1a54d94dc4b360b83
#
_entry.id   554bfa984de0c0b1a54d94dc4b360b83
#
_cell.length_a   1.000
_cell.length_b   1.000
_cell.length_c   1.000
_cell.angle_alpha   90.00
_cell.angle_beta   90.00
_cell.angle_gamma   90.00
#
_symmetry.space_group_name_H-M   'P 1'
#
loop_
_entity.id
_entity.type
_entity.pdbx_description
1 polymer ?
#
loop_
_entity_poly.entity_id
_entity_poly.type
_entity_poly.pdbx_seq_one_letter_code
_entity_poly.pdbx_strand_id
1 'polypeptide(L)'
;MKIAAPFTVQKTSKPHKKAIVLFSGGLDSTTCLYWALSQGYTCETLTVTYGQRHAREIESAKKIAAKLGVKTHFLDITLPWLASGCSLTDASQALPDLPVEQIVHERIPSTYVPGRNLLFLSLAGSLADSVDADAIIAGPNAVDFSGYPDCTPQFYTAAAQALNRGTKKGVTEGLEVLAPLMYLSKADIVRLAAQLNVPFELTWSCYAGGDKPCGTCDSCKLRARGFAQAGVKDTSLD
;
A
#
# COMPACT_ATOMS: atom_id res chain seq x y z
N MET A 1 2.56 11.74 21.21
CA MET A 1 1.35 10.99 20.81
C MET A 1 1.79 9.55 20.57
N LYS A 2 1.25 8.55 21.27
CA LYS A 2 1.59 7.14 21.00
C LYS A 2 0.93 6.75 19.68
N ILE A 3 1.75 6.34 18.69
CA ILE A 3 1.25 5.72 17.46
C ILE A 3 0.53 4.43 17.87
N ALA A 4 -0.67 4.21 17.35
CA ALA A 4 -1.42 2.99 17.62
C ALA A 4 -0.57 1.76 17.28
N ALA A 5 -0.70 0.69 18.06
CA ALA A 5 0.03 -0.55 17.76
C ALA A 5 -0.39 -1.07 16.38
N PRO A 6 0.55 -1.61 15.59
CA PRO A 6 0.25 -2.11 14.25
C PRO A 6 -0.77 -3.26 14.32
N PHE A 7 -1.68 -3.30 13.36
CA PHE A 7 -2.61 -4.41 13.23
C PHE A 7 -1.84 -5.68 12.88
N THR A 8 -1.83 -6.65 13.80
CA THR A 8 -1.09 -7.91 13.65
C THR A 8 -2.06 -9.08 13.82
N VAL A 9 -2.10 -9.99 12.86
CA VAL A 9 -2.98 -11.18 12.93
C VAL A 9 -2.28 -12.37 13.57
N GLN A 10 -0.96 -12.53 13.38
CA GLN A 10 -0.18 -13.62 13.97
C GLN A 10 1.27 -13.20 14.23
N LYS A 11 1.90 -13.71 15.29
CA LYS A 11 3.29 -13.40 15.66
C LYS A 11 4.18 -14.61 15.47
N THR A 12 5.37 -14.40 14.90
CA THR A 12 6.46 -15.39 14.86
C THR A 12 7.50 -15.07 15.94
N SER A 13 8.30 -16.06 16.33
CA SER A 13 9.31 -15.94 17.39
C SER A 13 10.76 -15.80 16.88
N LYS A 14 10.99 -15.74 15.57
CA LYS A 14 12.33 -15.68 14.98
C LYS A 14 13.04 -14.35 15.27
N PRO A 15 14.36 -14.36 15.61
CA PRO A 15 15.12 -13.16 15.93
C PRO A 15 15.41 -12.26 14.71
N HIS A 16 15.49 -12.83 13.49
CA HIS A 16 15.65 -12.11 12.23
C HIS A 16 14.46 -12.43 11.33
N LYS A 17 13.56 -11.48 11.22
CA LYS A 17 12.33 -11.64 10.45
C LYS A 17 12.52 -11.11 9.03
N LYS A 18 12.09 -11.90 8.04
CA LYS A 18 12.00 -11.47 6.65
C LYS A 18 10.57 -11.08 6.31
N ALA A 19 10.38 -9.98 5.58
CA ALA A 19 9.06 -9.54 5.18
C ALA A 19 8.97 -9.28 3.68
N ILE A 20 7.80 -9.61 3.10
CA ILE A 20 7.38 -9.16 1.78
C ILE A 20 6.51 -7.92 1.97
N VAL A 21 6.91 -6.80 1.40
CA VAL A 21 6.15 -5.55 1.45
C VAL A 21 5.43 -5.36 0.11
N LEU A 22 4.10 -5.26 0.13
CA LEU A 22 3.32 -4.80 -1.04
C LEU A 22 3.65 -3.33 -1.29
N PHE A 23 4.29 -3.06 -2.42
CA PHE A 23 4.99 -1.81 -2.66
C PHE A 23 4.66 -1.20 -4.01
N SER A 24 3.99 -0.05 -4.01
CA SER A 24 3.66 0.71 -5.23
C SER A 24 4.58 1.90 -5.50
N GLY A 25 5.36 2.35 -4.52
CA GLY A 25 6.11 3.62 -4.60
C GLY A 25 5.28 4.84 -4.20
N GLY A 26 4.02 4.64 -3.78
CA GLY A 26 3.19 5.67 -3.18
C GLY A 26 3.58 5.96 -1.73
N LEU A 27 3.07 7.06 -1.17
CA LEU A 27 3.37 7.51 0.19
C LEU A 27 3.15 6.39 1.23
N ASP A 28 1.98 5.74 1.19
CA ASP A 28 1.58 4.77 2.22
C ASP A 28 2.43 3.50 2.16
N SER A 29 2.61 2.92 0.97
CA SER A 29 3.45 1.72 0.79
C SER A 29 4.93 1.98 1.10
N THR A 30 5.42 3.18 0.79
CA THR A 30 6.78 3.60 1.17
C THR A 30 6.91 3.75 2.67
N THR A 31 5.91 4.33 3.34
CA THR A 31 5.89 4.41 4.80
C THR A 31 5.90 3.03 5.45
N CYS A 32 5.15 2.06 4.88
CA CYS A 32 5.19 0.67 5.33
C CYS A 32 6.57 0.03 5.19
N LEU A 33 7.26 0.26 4.06
CA LEU A 33 8.60 -0.27 3.85
C LEU A 33 9.61 0.31 4.85
N TYR A 34 9.60 1.62 5.04
CA TYR A 34 10.47 2.28 6.02
C TYR A 34 10.15 1.86 7.45
N TRP A 35 8.85 1.69 7.77
CA TRP A 35 8.43 1.15 9.06
C TRP A 35 8.97 -0.28 9.27
N ALA A 36 8.83 -1.17 8.28
CA ALA A 36 9.33 -2.54 8.37
C ALA A 36 10.84 -2.58 8.64
N LEU A 37 11.62 -1.79 7.91
CA LEU A 37 13.07 -1.67 8.11
C LEU A 37 13.39 -1.14 9.52
N SER A 38 12.64 -0.16 10.03
CA SER A 38 12.82 0.37 11.39
C SER A 38 12.51 -0.65 12.50
N GLN A 39 11.65 -1.64 12.19
CA GLN A 39 11.34 -2.77 13.09
C GLN A 39 12.36 -3.92 12.97
N GLY A 40 13.41 -3.77 12.17
CA GLY A 40 14.47 -4.76 12.00
C GLY A 40 14.14 -5.90 11.02
N TYR A 41 13.10 -5.74 10.18
CA TYR A 41 12.85 -6.70 9.11
C TYR A 41 13.88 -6.59 7.99
N THR A 42 14.32 -7.74 7.48
CA THR A 42 14.93 -7.82 6.15
C THR A 42 13.80 -7.85 5.12
N CYS A 43 13.71 -6.84 4.27
CA CYS A 43 12.58 -6.68 3.36
C CYS A 43 12.93 -7.07 1.92
N GLU A 44 12.01 -7.77 1.27
CA GLU A 44 11.86 -7.79 -0.19
C GLU A 44 10.51 -7.14 -0.54
N THR A 45 10.39 -6.48 -1.69
CA THR A 45 9.17 -5.82 -2.09
C THR A 45 8.50 -6.52 -3.27
N LEU A 46 7.17 -6.47 -3.31
CA LEU A 46 6.37 -6.91 -4.45
C LEU A 46 5.62 -5.72 -5.04
N THR A 47 5.94 -5.36 -6.27
CA THR A 47 5.26 -4.35 -7.07
C THR A 47 4.50 -5.03 -8.19
N VAL A 48 3.19 -4.80 -8.25
CA VAL A 48 2.30 -5.43 -9.22
C VAL A 48 1.72 -4.37 -10.15
N THR A 49 1.88 -4.57 -11.46
CA THR A 49 1.14 -3.84 -12.49
C THR A 49 -0.06 -4.68 -12.93
N TYR A 50 -1.20 -4.02 -13.12
CA TYR A 50 -2.47 -4.69 -13.41
C TYR A 50 -3.31 -3.94 -14.47
N GLY A 51 -2.64 -3.15 -15.32
CA GLY A 51 -3.28 -2.32 -16.33
C GLY A 51 -3.74 -0.95 -15.82
N GLN A 52 -3.19 -0.47 -14.69
CA GLN A 52 -3.43 0.90 -14.22
C GLN A 52 -2.91 1.93 -15.23
N ARG A 53 -3.56 3.10 -15.29
CA ARG A 53 -3.36 4.14 -16.31
C ARG A 53 -1.94 4.70 -16.40
N HIS A 54 -1.11 4.57 -15.36
CA HIS A 54 0.19 5.23 -15.32
C HIS A 54 1.29 4.37 -14.69
N ALA A 55 2.50 4.54 -15.22
CA ALA A 55 3.69 3.81 -14.78
C ALA A 55 4.55 4.59 -13.74
N ARG A 56 4.18 5.82 -13.39
CA ARG A 56 4.97 6.69 -12.49
C ARG A 56 5.21 6.08 -11.11
N GLU A 57 4.22 5.37 -10.56
CA GLU A 57 4.40 4.64 -9.30
C GLU A 57 5.50 3.59 -9.41
N ILE A 58 5.61 2.92 -10.56
CA ILE A 58 6.65 1.90 -10.79
C ILE A 58 8.04 2.53 -10.80
N GLU A 59 8.19 3.72 -11.42
CA GLU A 59 9.45 4.46 -11.40
C GLU A 59 9.82 4.90 -9.98
N SER A 60 8.84 5.38 -9.22
CA SER A 60 9.01 5.72 -7.80
C SER A 60 9.44 4.49 -6.99
N ALA A 61 8.77 3.35 -7.17
CA ALA A 61 9.11 2.10 -6.53
C ALA A 61 10.55 1.68 -6.83
N LYS A 62 10.98 1.73 -8.11
CA LYS A 62 12.36 1.42 -8.52
C LYS A 62 13.39 2.33 -7.86
N LYS A 63 13.15 3.65 -7.87
CA LYS A 63 14.07 4.63 -7.27
C LYS A 63 14.23 4.43 -5.76
N ILE A 64 13.12 4.23 -5.05
CA ILE A 64 13.13 4.04 -3.60
C ILE A 64 13.79 2.70 -3.24
N ALA A 65 13.45 1.62 -3.94
CA ALA A 65 14.07 0.31 -3.71
C ALA A 65 15.58 0.33 -3.94
N ALA A 66 16.03 0.98 -5.02
CA ALA A 66 17.46 1.16 -5.32
C ALA A 66 18.18 1.98 -4.22
N LYS A 67 17.56 3.07 -3.74
CA LYS A 67 18.09 3.89 -2.64
C LYS A 67 18.28 3.09 -1.35
N LEU A 68 17.39 2.14 -1.08
CA LEU A 68 17.41 1.30 0.12
C LEU A 68 18.21 0.00 -0.05
N GLY A 69 18.63 -0.35 -1.27
CA GLY A 69 19.25 -1.63 -1.56
C GLY A 69 18.31 -2.83 -1.35
N VAL A 70 16.99 -2.62 -1.46
CA VAL A 70 15.96 -3.65 -1.24
C VAL A 70 15.67 -4.36 -2.54
N LYS A 71 15.67 -5.70 -2.53
CA LYS A 71 15.28 -6.52 -3.67
C LYS A 71 13.79 -6.34 -3.97
N THR A 72 13.46 -6.03 -5.22
CA THR A 72 12.08 -5.84 -5.68
C THR A 72 11.69 -6.88 -6.71
N HIS A 73 10.55 -7.51 -6.49
CA HIS A 73 9.88 -8.37 -7.46
C HIS A 73 8.84 -7.53 -8.20
N PHE A 74 9.01 -7.42 -9.52
CA PHE A 74 8.04 -6.78 -10.40
C PHE A 74 7.21 -7.86 -11.09
N LEU A 75 5.90 -7.75 -10.97
CA LEU A 75 4.96 -8.67 -11.60
C LEU A 75 3.98 -7.86 -12.45
N ASP A 76 3.87 -8.20 -13.72
CA ASP A 76 2.87 -7.66 -14.63
C ASP A 76 1.76 -8.69 -14.82
N ILE A 77 0.53 -8.30 -14.47
CA ILE A 77 -0.65 -9.14 -14.62
C ILE A 77 -1.68 -8.43 -15.50
N THR A 78 -2.11 -9.09 -16.56
CA THR A 78 -3.19 -8.60 -17.41
C THR A 78 -4.44 -9.43 -17.15
N LEU A 79 -5.45 -8.80 -16.54
CA LEU A 79 -6.72 -9.44 -16.25
C LEU A 79 -7.83 -8.72 -17.04
N PRO A 80 -8.40 -9.36 -18.09
CA PRO A 80 -9.36 -8.69 -18.98
C PRO A 80 -10.54 -8.05 -18.26
N TRP A 81 -11.02 -8.68 -17.19
CA TRP A 81 -12.14 -8.14 -16.39
C TRP A 81 -11.79 -6.95 -15.52
N LEU A 82 -10.51 -6.61 -15.35
CA LEU A 82 -10.08 -5.39 -14.65
C LEU A 82 -9.96 -4.18 -15.60
N ALA A 83 -10.00 -4.40 -16.91
CA ALA A 83 -9.86 -3.34 -17.93
C ALA A 83 -11.11 -2.47 -18.07
N SER A 84 -12.22 -2.82 -17.41
CA SER A 84 -13.48 -2.06 -17.47
C SER A 84 -14.13 -1.96 -16.09
N GLY A 85 -14.97 -0.94 -15.90
CA GLY A 85 -15.75 -0.78 -14.67
C GLY A 85 -15.05 -0.07 -13.52
N CYS A 86 -13.78 0.32 -13.67
CA CYS A 86 -13.02 1.05 -12.65
C CYS A 86 -12.26 2.23 -13.27
N SER A 87 -12.38 3.43 -12.71
CA SER A 87 -11.72 4.62 -13.23
C SER A 87 -10.18 4.58 -13.18
N LEU A 88 -9.56 3.65 -12.45
CA LEU A 88 -8.11 3.47 -12.43
C LEU A 88 -7.58 2.61 -13.57
N THR A 89 -8.40 1.76 -14.18
CA THR A 89 -8.01 0.84 -15.25
C THR A 89 -8.69 1.13 -16.57
N ASP A 90 -9.87 1.74 -16.54
CA ASP A 90 -10.65 2.11 -17.72
C ASP A 90 -10.39 3.57 -18.11
N ALA A 91 -9.62 3.79 -19.18
CA ALA A 91 -9.27 5.14 -19.66
C ALA A 91 -10.48 5.94 -20.19
N SER A 92 -11.60 5.30 -20.49
CA SER A 92 -12.82 5.99 -20.92
C SER A 92 -13.57 6.66 -19.75
N GLN A 93 -13.31 6.24 -18.50
CA GLN A 93 -13.93 6.82 -17.31
C GLN A 93 -13.12 8.00 -16.78
N ALA A 94 -13.81 9.07 -16.41
CA ALA A 94 -13.17 10.20 -15.73
C ALA A 94 -12.69 9.78 -14.33
N LEU A 95 -11.53 10.28 -13.92
CA LEU A 95 -11.07 10.17 -12.53
C LEU A 95 -12.00 11.01 -11.64
N PRO A 96 -12.34 10.54 -10.44
CA PRO A 96 -13.17 11.33 -9.52
C PRO A 96 -12.44 12.61 -9.11
N ASP A 97 -13.18 13.71 -9.08
CA ASP A 97 -12.77 15.04 -8.64
C ASP A 97 -13.79 15.56 -7.62
N LEU A 98 -13.85 14.91 -6.46
CA LEU A 98 -14.81 15.23 -5.41
C LEU A 98 -14.27 16.29 -4.46
N PRO A 99 -15.13 17.10 -3.80
CA PRO A 99 -14.73 17.85 -2.63
C PRO A 99 -14.12 16.91 -1.58
N VAL A 100 -13.08 17.37 -0.87
CA VAL A 100 -12.31 16.52 0.07
C VAL A 100 -13.21 15.92 1.16
N GLU A 101 -14.26 16.65 1.58
CA GLU A 101 -15.24 16.23 2.57
C GLU A 101 -16.12 15.08 2.06
N GLN A 102 -16.22 14.90 0.75
CA GLN A 102 -17.02 13.85 0.10
C GLN A 102 -16.20 12.63 -0.31
N ILE A 103 -14.86 12.65 -0.18
CA ILE A 103 -14.00 11.53 -0.54
C ILE A 103 -14.09 10.37 0.48
N VAL A 104 -14.61 10.63 1.67
CA VAL A 104 -14.72 9.63 2.77
C VAL A 104 -16.17 9.19 2.89
N HIS A 105 -16.59 8.10 2.22
CA HIS A 105 -18.00 7.69 2.20
C HIS A 105 -18.29 6.21 2.20
N GLU A 106 -19.54 5.93 2.62
CA GLU A 106 -20.23 4.64 2.77
C GLU A 106 -20.47 3.88 1.45
N ARG A 107 -20.05 4.41 0.29
CA ARG A 107 -20.22 3.77 -1.02
C ARG A 107 -18.87 3.36 -1.61
N ILE A 108 -18.85 2.20 -2.25
CA ILE A 108 -17.68 1.74 -3.01
C ILE A 108 -17.37 2.77 -4.12
N PRO A 109 -16.17 3.40 -4.10
CA PRO A 109 -15.81 4.45 -5.06
C PRO A 109 -15.56 3.88 -6.47
N SER A 110 -15.64 4.73 -7.51
CA SER A 110 -15.34 4.33 -8.90
C SER A 110 -13.87 3.90 -9.12
N THR A 111 -13.00 4.22 -8.17
CA THR A 111 -11.60 3.79 -8.12
C THR A 111 -11.39 2.40 -7.53
N TYR A 112 -12.47 1.72 -7.10
CA TYR A 112 -12.37 0.35 -6.60
C TYR A 112 -12.03 -0.61 -7.75
N VAL A 113 -10.88 -1.27 -7.64
CA VAL A 113 -10.48 -2.37 -8.52
C VAL A 113 -10.94 -3.68 -7.89
N PRO A 114 -11.86 -4.43 -8.52
CA PRO A 114 -12.47 -5.61 -7.92
C PRO A 114 -11.47 -6.62 -7.37
N GLY A 115 -11.48 -6.83 -6.04
CA GLY A 115 -10.65 -7.82 -5.35
C GLY A 115 -9.13 -7.58 -5.44
N ARG A 116 -8.68 -6.37 -5.76
CA ARG A 116 -7.24 -6.09 -5.98
C ARG A 116 -6.37 -6.48 -4.79
N ASN A 117 -6.76 -6.09 -3.58
CA ASN A 117 -5.96 -6.41 -2.40
C ASN A 117 -6.02 -7.90 -2.04
N LEU A 118 -7.13 -8.59 -2.34
CA LEU A 118 -7.22 -10.05 -2.21
C LEU A 118 -6.20 -10.74 -3.13
N LEU A 119 -6.15 -10.31 -4.40
CA LEU A 119 -5.19 -10.82 -5.38
C LEU A 119 -3.75 -10.54 -4.94
N PHE A 120 -3.45 -9.31 -4.54
CA PHE A 120 -2.10 -8.91 -4.15
C PHE A 120 -1.62 -9.64 -2.89
N LEU A 121 -2.49 -9.84 -1.89
CA LEU A 121 -2.14 -10.62 -0.71
C LEU A 121 -1.90 -12.09 -1.05
N SER A 122 -2.64 -12.66 -2.01
CA SER A 122 -2.42 -14.04 -2.48
C SER A 122 -1.08 -14.18 -3.19
N LEU A 123 -0.72 -13.23 -4.05
CA LEU A 123 0.59 -13.19 -4.72
C LEU A 123 1.73 -12.99 -3.72
N ALA A 124 1.55 -12.08 -2.75
CA ALA A 124 2.53 -11.87 -1.69
C ALA A 124 2.69 -13.11 -0.79
N GLY A 125 1.60 -13.84 -0.54
CA GLY A 125 1.63 -15.11 0.19
C GLY A 125 2.42 -16.20 -0.53
N SER A 126 2.21 -16.33 -1.84
CA SER A 126 2.99 -17.25 -2.68
C SER A 126 4.47 -16.88 -2.70
N LEU A 127 4.78 -15.58 -2.83
CA LEU A 127 6.16 -15.11 -2.79
C LEU A 127 6.78 -15.37 -1.39
N ALA A 128 6.07 -15.02 -0.32
CA ALA A 128 6.53 -15.23 1.06
C ALA A 128 6.86 -16.70 1.33
N ASP A 129 6.01 -17.62 0.88
CA ASP A 129 6.22 -19.06 0.98
C ASP A 129 7.47 -19.52 0.22
N SER A 130 7.70 -18.96 -0.98
CA SER A 130 8.83 -19.34 -1.85
C SER A 130 10.19 -18.87 -1.36
N VAL A 131 10.24 -17.74 -0.62
CA VAL A 131 11.48 -17.13 -0.12
C VAL A 131 11.65 -17.25 1.40
N ASP A 132 10.80 -18.06 2.05
CA ASP A 132 10.77 -18.27 3.49
C ASP A 132 10.63 -16.97 4.29
N ALA A 133 9.72 -16.08 3.88
CA ALA A 133 9.43 -14.85 4.60
C ALA A 133 8.45 -15.10 5.77
N ASP A 134 8.62 -14.36 6.85
CA ASP A 134 7.83 -14.49 8.09
C ASP A 134 6.61 -13.58 8.11
N ALA A 135 6.61 -12.52 7.27
CA ALA A 135 5.55 -11.54 7.26
C ALA A 135 5.23 -11.01 5.85
N ILE A 136 3.98 -10.61 5.66
CA ILE A 136 3.51 -9.77 4.56
C ILE A 136 3.10 -8.43 5.16
N ILE A 137 3.53 -7.33 4.56
CA ILE A 137 3.22 -5.98 5.02
C ILE A 137 2.50 -5.22 3.90
N ALA A 138 1.36 -4.64 4.25
CA ALA A 138 0.53 -3.86 3.34
C ALA A 138 0.09 -2.55 3.99
N GLY A 139 -0.27 -1.55 3.19
CA GLY A 139 -0.56 -0.19 3.63
C GLY A 139 -2.00 0.29 3.47
N PRO A 140 -3.05 -0.50 3.81
CA PRO A 140 -4.39 0.08 3.96
C PRO A 140 -4.41 1.03 5.16
N ASN A 141 -5.25 2.06 5.09
CA ASN A 141 -5.34 3.08 6.13
C ASN A 141 -6.82 3.42 6.47
N ALA A 142 -7.04 4.26 7.48
CA ALA A 142 -8.37 4.57 7.99
C ALA A 142 -9.30 5.22 6.95
N VAL A 143 -8.77 5.89 5.92
CA VAL A 143 -9.58 6.44 4.82
C VAL A 143 -10.02 5.33 3.88
N ASP A 144 -9.12 4.38 3.57
CA ASP A 144 -9.38 3.32 2.60
C ASP A 144 -10.47 2.36 3.09
N PHE A 145 -10.47 1.96 4.36
CA PHE A 145 -11.47 1.00 4.81
C PHE A 145 -12.90 1.58 4.94
N SER A 146 -13.06 2.88 4.83
CA SER A 146 -14.38 3.50 4.78
C SER A 146 -15.10 3.32 3.42
N GLY A 147 -14.40 2.89 2.37
CA GLY A 147 -14.97 2.72 1.03
C GLY A 147 -14.58 1.45 0.28
N TYR A 148 -13.49 0.80 0.66
CA TYR A 148 -12.98 -0.38 -0.04
C TYR A 148 -13.19 -1.65 0.80
N PRO A 149 -13.97 -2.63 0.34
CA PRO A 149 -14.27 -3.85 1.11
C PRO A 149 -13.01 -4.67 1.43
N ASP A 150 -12.01 -4.62 0.54
CA ASP A 150 -10.74 -5.32 0.66
C ASP A 150 -9.63 -4.50 1.37
N CYS A 151 -10.02 -3.44 2.11
CA CYS A 151 -9.13 -2.66 2.98
C CYS A 151 -9.51 -2.76 4.47
N THR A 152 -10.58 -3.45 4.82
CA THR A 152 -11.10 -3.52 6.19
C THR A 152 -10.26 -4.43 7.10
N PRO A 153 -10.23 -4.19 8.45
CA PRO A 153 -9.59 -5.08 9.40
C PRO A 153 -10.13 -6.52 9.33
N GLN A 154 -11.45 -6.68 9.10
CA GLN A 154 -12.11 -7.99 8.96
C GLN A 154 -11.60 -8.74 7.73
N PHE A 155 -11.46 -8.04 6.60
CA PHE A 155 -10.87 -8.62 5.39
C PHE A 155 -9.43 -9.09 5.63
N TYR A 156 -8.58 -8.26 6.25
CA TYR A 156 -7.18 -8.62 6.52
C TYR A 156 -7.09 -9.81 7.49
N THR A 157 -7.98 -9.90 8.47
CA THR A 157 -8.07 -11.06 9.36
C THR A 157 -8.40 -12.34 8.58
N ALA A 158 -9.40 -12.30 7.71
CA ALA A 158 -9.80 -13.44 6.89
C ALA A 158 -8.71 -13.85 5.89
N ALA A 159 -8.06 -12.88 5.25
CA ALA A 159 -6.95 -13.13 4.33
C ALA A 159 -5.76 -13.78 5.03
N ALA A 160 -5.39 -13.31 6.23
CA ALA A 160 -4.34 -13.91 7.03
C ALA A 160 -4.67 -15.36 7.41
N GLN A 161 -5.92 -15.65 7.77
CA GLN A 161 -6.36 -17.03 8.05
C GLN A 161 -6.26 -17.92 6.80
N ALA A 162 -6.66 -17.42 5.63
CA ALA A 162 -6.55 -18.15 4.38
C ALA A 162 -5.10 -18.45 4.02
N LEU A 163 -4.21 -17.46 4.13
CA LEU A 163 -2.78 -17.62 3.86
C LEU A 163 -2.12 -18.63 4.81
N ASN A 164 -2.46 -18.57 6.11
CA ASN A 164 -1.93 -19.49 7.11
C ASN A 164 -2.43 -20.93 6.94
N ARG A 165 -3.54 -21.15 6.24
CA ARG A 165 -4.06 -22.49 5.93
C ARG A 165 -3.66 -23.00 4.55
N GLY A 166 -3.32 -22.07 3.63
CA GLY A 166 -3.11 -22.36 2.22
C GLY A 166 -1.66 -22.32 1.76
N THR A 167 -0.70 -21.99 2.63
CA THR A 167 0.73 -21.96 2.29
C THR A 167 1.50 -22.91 3.23
N LYS A 168 2.63 -23.45 2.72
CA LYS A 168 3.52 -24.28 3.54
C LYS A 168 4.02 -23.50 4.76
N LYS A 169 4.55 -22.28 4.54
CA LYS A 169 5.03 -21.39 5.60
C LYS A 169 3.96 -21.15 6.66
N GLY A 170 2.74 -20.83 6.22
CA GLY A 170 1.61 -20.59 7.11
C GLY A 170 1.28 -21.79 8.02
N VAL A 171 1.26 -23.00 7.45
CA VAL A 171 0.93 -24.23 8.19
C VAL A 171 2.05 -24.66 9.14
N THR A 172 3.33 -24.50 8.74
CA THR A 172 4.46 -25.02 9.52
C THR A 172 4.97 -24.07 10.60
N GLU A 173 4.99 -22.77 10.32
CA GLU A 173 5.64 -21.77 11.18
C GLU A 173 4.76 -20.58 11.50
N GLY A 174 3.73 -20.36 10.70
CA GLY A 174 2.91 -19.16 10.72
C GLY A 174 3.45 -18.08 9.78
N LEU A 175 2.52 -17.29 9.21
CA LEU A 175 2.78 -16.14 8.34
C LEU A 175 2.04 -14.93 8.91
N GLU A 176 2.78 -13.91 9.35
CA GLU A 176 2.18 -12.66 9.81
C GLU A 176 1.63 -11.85 8.63
N VAL A 177 0.45 -11.25 8.80
CA VAL A 177 -0.06 -10.22 7.88
C VAL A 177 -0.19 -8.92 8.66
N LEU A 178 0.62 -7.93 8.30
CA LEU A 178 0.76 -6.68 9.03
C LEU A 178 0.23 -5.52 8.20
N ALA A 179 -0.57 -4.67 8.82
CA ALA A 179 -1.08 -3.44 8.22
C ALA A 179 -0.82 -2.26 9.19
N PRO A 180 0.43 -1.74 9.23
CA PRO A 180 0.84 -0.77 10.23
C PRO A 180 0.09 0.56 10.15
N LEU A 181 -0.53 0.87 9.02
CA LEU A 181 -1.26 2.13 8.80
C LEU A 181 -2.77 1.99 9.00
N MET A 182 -3.29 0.80 9.28
CA MET A 182 -4.72 0.44 9.27
C MET A 182 -5.61 1.47 9.96
N TYR A 183 -5.18 1.99 11.11
CA TYR A 183 -5.97 2.92 11.93
C TYR A 183 -5.43 4.36 11.90
N LEU A 184 -4.48 4.66 11.03
CA LEU A 184 -3.88 5.98 10.94
C LEU A 184 -4.66 6.87 9.96
N SER A 185 -4.85 8.14 10.35
CA SER A 185 -5.27 9.18 9.41
C SER A 185 -4.15 9.50 8.43
N LYS A 186 -4.48 10.14 7.30
CA LYS A 186 -3.45 10.57 6.33
C LYS A 186 -2.41 11.50 6.98
N ALA A 187 -2.84 12.37 7.90
CA ALA A 187 -1.92 13.23 8.66
C ALA A 187 -0.97 12.43 9.57
N ASP A 188 -1.46 11.37 10.22
CA ASP A 188 -0.62 10.52 11.06
C ASP A 188 0.38 9.72 10.23
N ILE A 189 -0.04 9.25 9.03
CA ILE A 189 0.86 8.60 8.08
C ILE A 189 1.97 9.55 7.65
N VAL A 190 1.66 10.81 7.32
CA VAL A 190 2.68 11.82 6.97
C VAL A 190 3.64 12.07 8.13
N ARG A 191 3.14 12.20 9.37
CA ARG A 191 4.00 12.37 10.55
C ARG A 191 4.91 11.16 10.77
N LEU A 192 4.36 9.94 10.66
CA LEU A 192 5.14 8.71 10.74
C LEU A 192 6.21 8.65 9.64
N ALA A 193 5.83 8.96 8.40
CA ALA A 193 6.75 9.00 7.27
C ALA A 193 7.90 9.99 7.49
N ALA A 194 7.60 11.20 8.01
CA ALA A 194 8.60 12.19 8.34
C ALA A 194 9.56 11.69 9.46
N GLN A 195 9.03 11.06 10.50
CA GLN A 195 9.84 10.47 11.58
C GLN A 195 10.76 9.35 11.08
N LEU A 196 10.32 8.60 10.07
CA LEU A 196 11.09 7.52 9.45
C LEU A 196 12.03 8.02 8.33
N ASN A 197 12.06 9.32 8.06
CA ASN A 197 12.85 9.93 6.98
C ASN A 197 12.47 9.38 5.57
N VAL A 198 11.19 9.17 5.33
CA VAL A 198 10.69 8.80 4.00
C VAL A 198 10.99 9.91 3.00
N PRO A 199 11.61 9.63 1.84
CA PRO A 199 11.91 10.63 0.82
C PRO A 199 10.63 11.00 0.04
N PHE A 200 9.90 12.00 0.51
CA PHE A 200 8.61 12.41 -0.08
C PHE A 200 8.74 12.75 -1.56
N GLU A 201 9.86 13.34 -1.97
CA GLU A 201 10.18 13.70 -3.35
C GLU A 201 10.25 12.50 -4.31
N LEU A 202 10.47 11.31 -3.78
CA LEU A 202 10.48 10.07 -4.56
C LEU A 202 9.12 9.37 -4.59
N THR A 203 8.16 9.76 -3.74
CA THR A 203 6.85 9.10 -3.64
C THR A 203 5.86 9.66 -4.65
N TRP A 204 5.05 8.80 -5.27
CA TRP A 204 4.03 9.20 -6.23
C TRP A 204 2.63 8.75 -5.79
N SER A 205 1.65 9.64 -5.84
CA SER A 205 0.27 9.33 -5.44
C SER A 205 -0.78 9.69 -6.50
N CYS A 206 -0.42 10.51 -7.50
CA CYS A 206 -1.39 11.02 -8.48
C CYS A 206 -1.89 9.92 -9.42
N TYR A 207 -3.21 9.85 -9.61
CA TYR A 207 -3.85 8.88 -10.51
C TYR A 207 -3.76 9.26 -12.00
N ALA A 208 -3.47 10.53 -12.34
CA ALA A 208 -3.45 10.99 -13.73
C ALA A 208 -2.17 10.61 -14.50
N GLY A 209 -1.07 10.30 -13.82
CA GLY A 209 0.16 9.80 -14.43
C GLY A 209 0.95 10.81 -15.30
N GLY A 210 0.68 12.12 -15.19
CA GLY A 210 1.43 13.17 -15.89
C GLY A 210 2.84 13.38 -15.34
N ASP A 211 3.57 14.35 -15.88
CA ASP A 211 4.93 14.70 -15.41
C ASP A 211 4.94 15.32 -14.01
N LYS A 212 3.84 15.99 -13.64
CA LYS A 212 3.59 16.52 -12.30
C LYS A 212 2.26 16.00 -11.75
N PRO A 213 2.09 15.94 -10.42
CA PRO A 213 0.79 15.65 -9.83
C PRO A 213 -0.29 16.61 -10.31
N CYS A 214 -1.46 16.09 -10.68
CA CYS A 214 -2.55 16.93 -11.26
C CYS A 214 -3.17 17.89 -10.25
N GLY A 215 -3.04 17.64 -8.94
CA GLY A 215 -3.63 18.45 -7.87
C GLY A 215 -5.14 18.26 -7.68
N THR A 216 -5.85 17.65 -8.63
CA THR A 216 -7.33 17.59 -8.64
C THR A 216 -7.90 16.23 -8.31
N CYS A 217 -7.22 15.12 -8.63
CA CYS A 217 -7.75 13.78 -8.28
C CYS A 217 -7.78 13.58 -6.75
N ASP A 218 -8.64 12.68 -6.32
CA ASP A 218 -8.87 12.40 -4.89
C ASP A 218 -7.57 12.09 -4.13
N SER A 219 -6.66 11.33 -4.74
CA SER A 219 -5.37 11.01 -4.12
C SER A 219 -4.49 12.26 -3.91
N CYS A 220 -4.45 13.18 -4.88
CA CYS A 220 -3.72 14.45 -4.72
C CYS A 220 -4.33 15.30 -3.60
N LYS A 221 -5.65 15.41 -3.55
CA LYS A 221 -6.37 16.18 -2.50
C LYS A 221 -6.16 15.60 -1.11
N LEU A 222 -6.28 14.27 -0.96
CA LEU A 222 -6.05 13.58 0.30
C LEU A 222 -4.59 13.73 0.75
N ARG A 223 -3.62 13.64 -0.19
CA ARG A 223 -2.21 13.88 0.09
C ARG A 223 -1.99 15.30 0.59
N ALA A 224 -2.43 16.32 -0.16
CA ALA A 224 -2.27 17.73 0.21
C ALA A 224 -2.89 18.04 1.58
N ARG A 225 -4.11 17.54 1.85
CA ARG A 225 -4.77 17.67 3.16
C ARG A 225 -3.95 16.99 4.27
N GLY A 226 -3.42 15.78 4.01
CA GLY A 226 -2.61 15.06 4.99
C GLY A 226 -1.36 15.81 5.37
N PHE A 227 -0.62 16.36 4.40
CA PHE A 227 0.57 17.18 4.63
C PHE A 227 0.25 18.48 5.38
N ALA A 228 -0.81 19.20 4.99
CA ALA A 228 -1.25 20.42 5.66
C ALA A 228 -1.63 20.14 7.14
N GLN A 229 -2.41 19.10 7.41
CA GLN A 229 -2.81 18.73 8.77
C GLN A 229 -1.64 18.16 9.61
N ALA A 230 -0.63 17.61 8.97
CA ALA A 230 0.57 17.14 9.65
C ALA A 230 1.53 18.29 10.01
N GLY A 231 1.42 19.44 9.35
CA GLY A 231 2.37 20.55 9.45
C GLY A 231 3.72 20.23 8.81
N VAL A 232 3.75 19.36 7.77
CA VAL A 232 4.96 18.92 7.08
C VAL A 232 4.92 19.42 5.64
N LYS A 233 6.07 19.87 5.10
CA LYS A 233 6.19 20.27 3.70
C LYS A 233 6.21 19.04 2.80
N ASP A 234 5.39 19.03 1.73
CA ASP A 234 5.44 17.99 0.69
C ASP A 234 6.51 18.35 -0.36
N THR A 235 7.68 17.73 -0.27
CA THR A 235 8.79 17.98 -1.19
C THR A 235 8.61 17.31 -2.57
N SER A 236 7.55 16.53 -2.78
CA SER A 236 7.24 15.98 -4.10
C SER A 236 6.67 17.03 -5.08
N LEU A 237 6.35 18.21 -4.57
CA LEU A 237 5.81 19.34 -5.35
C LEU A 237 6.87 20.37 -5.75
N ASP A 238 8.09 20.22 -5.26
CA ASP A 238 9.26 21.04 -5.60
C ASP A 238 9.84 20.57 -6.96
#